data_1e4062205f55c92835aa7aa57ee48fd2
#
_entry.id   1e4062205f55c92835aa7aa57ee48fd2
#
_cell.length_a   1.000
_cell.length_b   1.000
_cell.length_c   1.000
_cell.angle_alpha   90.00
_cell.angle_beta   90.00
_cell.angle_gamma   90.00
#
_symmetry.space_group_name_H-M   'P 1'
#
loop_
_entity.id
_entity.type
_entity.pdbx_description
1 polymer ?
#
loop_
_entity_poly.entity_id
_entity_poly.type
_entity_poly.pdbx_seq_one_letter_code
_entity_poly.pdbx_strand_id
1 'polypeptide(L)'
;MQLLAAALHRPWQDWQLVSAHGCSCDPAAVCRNGKPAFFLTGGSETPATLCRALADAGWGHVKATVGENLGSTAERLVTDTVEMLASLEFAPLSVLLVEPCPPLPARVPGWPDEAFLRGKTPMTKQEVRAAVLAKLAVCPGDTLWDIGAGTGSVSVEMALAAPAGRVCAVECDPEACALIRQNRAKFAVANLYLTEGRAPAALAGLPAPDAVFIGGSKGSMRQIVDAVLAANPAARLCISAIALETLQEAVAALTAHGLTAQVTQIAVSRSKQAGALHLLMANNPVFLIVRE
;
A
#
# COMPACT_ATOMS: atom_id res chain seq x y z
N MET A 1 -6.11 -26.15 -17.32
CA MET A 1 -6.10 -24.97 -18.22
C MET A 1 -6.68 -25.31 -19.59
N GLN A 2 -6.14 -26.26 -20.38
CA GLN A 2 -6.67 -26.60 -21.71
C GLN A 2 -8.14 -27.05 -21.70
N LEU A 3 -8.55 -27.84 -20.71
CA LEU A 3 -9.96 -28.26 -20.57
C LEU A 3 -10.89 -27.06 -20.36
N LEU A 4 -10.51 -26.11 -19.49
CA LEU A 4 -11.32 -24.90 -19.29
C LEU A 4 -11.35 -24.03 -20.56
N ALA A 5 -10.22 -23.87 -21.23
CA ALA A 5 -10.15 -23.12 -22.48
C ALA A 5 -11.04 -23.73 -23.58
N ALA A 6 -11.05 -25.09 -23.70
CA ALA A 6 -11.91 -25.79 -24.60
C ALA A 6 -13.41 -25.62 -24.26
N ALA A 7 -13.75 -25.74 -22.98
CA ALA A 7 -15.12 -25.55 -22.50
C ALA A 7 -15.62 -24.10 -22.68
N LEU A 8 -14.73 -23.10 -22.64
CA LEU A 8 -15.03 -21.69 -22.88
C LEU A 8 -14.90 -21.27 -24.34
N HIS A 9 -14.45 -22.17 -25.23
CA HIS A 9 -14.14 -21.88 -26.65
C HIS A 9 -13.21 -20.68 -26.82
N ARG A 10 -12.17 -20.57 -25.96
CA ARG A 10 -11.23 -19.43 -25.93
C ARG A 10 -9.78 -19.89 -26.00
N PRO A 11 -8.90 -19.12 -26.68
CA PRO A 11 -7.47 -19.35 -26.63
C PRO A 11 -6.94 -19.06 -25.21
N TRP A 12 -5.91 -19.81 -24.79
CA TRP A 12 -5.31 -19.70 -23.45
C TRP A 12 -3.88 -19.18 -23.44
N GLN A 13 -3.32 -18.87 -24.60
CA GLN A 13 -1.91 -18.49 -24.77
C GLN A 13 -1.54 -17.23 -23.98
N ASP A 14 -2.51 -16.33 -23.80
CA ASP A 14 -2.32 -15.06 -23.06
C ASP A 14 -2.66 -15.18 -21.57
N TRP A 15 -3.09 -16.35 -21.11
CA TRP A 15 -3.43 -16.54 -19.71
C TRP A 15 -2.17 -16.74 -18.87
N GLN A 16 -2.12 -16.05 -17.74
CA GLN A 16 -1.09 -16.30 -16.72
C GLN A 16 -1.47 -17.56 -15.95
N LEU A 17 -0.60 -18.55 -15.94
CA LEU A 17 -0.77 -19.75 -15.13
C LEU A 17 -0.15 -19.55 -13.74
N VAL A 18 -0.96 -19.66 -12.70
CA VAL A 18 -0.56 -19.50 -11.31
C VAL A 18 -0.96 -20.73 -10.51
N SER A 19 -0.02 -21.32 -9.80
CA SER A 19 -0.32 -22.38 -8.84
C SER A 19 -0.63 -21.78 -7.48
N ALA A 20 -1.86 -21.95 -7.02
CA ALA A 20 -2.29 -21.69 -5.65
C ALA A 20 -2.55 -23.00 -4.89
N HIS A 21 -2.29 -24.16 -5.51
CA HIS A 21 -2.43 -25.46 -4.88
C HIS A 21 -1.27 -25.73 -3.92
N GLY A 22 -1.54 -25.72 -2.63
CA GLY A 22 -0.53 -25.95 -1.59
C GLY A 22 0.49 -24.82 -1.39
N CYS A 23 0.29 -23.67 -2.02
CA CYS A 23 1.14 -22.50 -1.90
C CYS A 23 0.29 -21.27 -1.59
N SER A 24 0.74 -20.38 -0.71
CA SER A 24 0.11 -19.07 -0.52
C SER A 24 0.25 -18.25 -1.80
N CYS A 25 -0.84 -17.64 -2.24
CA CYS A 25 -0.90 -16.82 -3.45
C CYS A 25 -1.55 -15.47 -3.13
N ASP A 26 -0.95 -14.38 -3.62
CA ASP A 26 -1.59 -13.07 -3.67
C ASP A 26 -2.24 -12.86 -5.05
N PRO A 27 -3.55 -13.15 -5.21
CA PRO A 27 -4.22 -13.04 -6.48
C PRO A 27 -4.30 -11.59 -6.97
N ALA A 28 -4.30 -10.61 -6.06
CA ALA A 28 -4.32 -9.21 -6.42
C ALA A 28 -3.01 -8.78 -7.09
N ALA A 29 -1.86 -9.23 -6.57
CA ALA A 29 -0.57 -8.96 -7.20
C ALA A 29 -0.49 -9.56 -8.61
N VAL A 30 -1.01 -10.78 -8.80
CA VAL A 30 -1.05 -11.46 -10.12
C VAL A 30 -1.92 -10.68 -11.11
N CYS A 31 -3.11 -10.26 -10.72
CA CYS A 31 -4.08 -9.64 -11.62
C CYS A 31 -3.76 -8.17 -11.99
N ARG A 32 -2.83 -7.51 -11.29
CA ARG A 32 -2.45 -6.11 -11.53
C ARG A 32 -1.88 -5.83 -12.92
N ASN A 33 -1.35 -6.84 -13.60
CA ASN A 33 -0.79 -6.65 -14.94
C ASN A 33 -1.83 -6.61 -16.07
N GLY A 34 -3.14 -6.76 -15.72
CA GLY A 34 -4.24 -6.65 -16.66
C GLY A 34 -4.37 -7.81 -17.66
N LYS A 35 -3.73 -8.95 -17.39
CA LYS A 35 -3.89 -10.17 -18.20
C LYS A 35 -4.88 -11.14 -17.53
N PRO A 36 -5.56 -12.01 -18.28
CA PRO A 36 -6.35 -13.08 -17.70
C PRO A 36 -5.46 -13.97 -16.81
N ALA A 37 -5.92 -14.30 -15.61
CA ALA A 37 -5.17 -15.12 -14.66
C ALA A 37 -5.88 -16.44 -14.39
N PHE A 38 -5.22 -17.55 -14.67
CA PHE A 38 -5.70 -18.90 -14.42
C PHE A 38 -5.02 -19.47 -13.18
N PHE A 39 -5.80 -19.76 -12.15
CA PHE A 39 -5.32 -20.31 -10.88
C PHE A 39 -5.64 -21.80 -10.77
N LEU A 40 -4.62 -22.60 -10.49
CA LEU A 40 -4.79 -23.96 -9.98
C LEU A 40 -5.07 -23.84 -8.48
N THR A 41 -6.29 -24.17 -8.06
CA THR A 41 -6.73 -24.03 -6.66
C THR A 41 -6.61 -25.33 -5.89
N GLY A 42 -6.55 -25.27 -4.57
CA GLY A 42 -6.54 -26.45 -3.70
C GLY A 42 -6.04 -26.14 -2.28
N GLY A 43 -6.41 -26.98 -1.33
CA GLY A 43 -6.12 -26.75 0.08
C GLY A 43 -6.91 -25.57 0.63
N SER A 44 -6.23 -24.62 1.27
CA SER A 44 -6.82 -23.37 1.79
C SER A 44 -7.14 -22.34 0.69
N GLU A 45 -6.46 -22.43 -0.45
CA GLU A 45 -6.61 -21.51 -1.58
C GLU A 45 -7.72 -22.02 -2.54
N THR A 46 -8.95 -21.84 -2.11
CA THR A 46 -10.14 -22.21 -2.91
C THR A 46 -10.51 -21.08 -3.90
N PRO A 47 -11.32 -21.34 -4.95
CA PRO A 47 -11.83 -20.27 -5.79
C PRO A 47 -12.50 -19.14 -5.01
N ALA A 48 -13.28 -19.47 -3.96
CA ALA A 48 -13.97 -18.50 -3.13
C ALA A 48 -12.99 -17.65 -2.30
N THR A 49 -11.91 -18.22 -1.74
CA THR A 49 -10.90 -17.45 -0.98
C THR A 49 -10.13 -16.50 -1.87
N LEU A 50 -9.74 -16.94 -3.08
CA LEU A 50 -9.06 -16.08 -4.05
C LEU A 50 -9.99 -14.96 -4.56
N CYS A 51 -11.26 -15.27 -4.83
CA CYS A 51 -12.25 -14.28 -5.22
C CYS A 51 -12.50 -13.25 -4.10
N ARG A 52 -12.53 -13.66 -2.85
CA ARG A 52 -12.66 -12.73 -1.70
C ARG A 52 -11.48 -11.77 -1.63
N ALA A 53 -10.26 -12.26 -1.77
CA ALA A 53 -9.07 -11.42 -1.79
C ALA A 53 -9.07 -10.44 -2.98
N LEU A 54 -9.59 -10.84 -4.15
CA LEU A 54 -9.75 -9.94 -5.31
C LEU A 54 -10.85 -8.91 -5.09
N ALA A 55 -11.98 -9.28 -4.47
CA ALA A 55 -13.06 -8.34 -4.13
C ALA A 55 -12.57 -7.29 -3.12
N ASP A 56 -11.84 -7.72 -2.08
CA ASP A 56 -11.22 -6.83 -1.10
C ASP A 56 -10.19 -5.88 -1.75
N ALA A 57 -9.56 -6.31 -2.85
CA ALA A 57 -8.66 -5.50 -3.66
C ALA A 57 -9.39 -4.51 -4.61
N GLY A 58 -10.73 -4.47 -4.61
CA GLY A 58 -11.51 -3.56 -5.42
C GLY A 58 -11.95 -4.11 -6.78
N TRP A 59 -11.69 -5.38 -7.08
CA TRP A 59 -12.09 -6.03 -8.34
C TRP A 59 -13.33 -6.93 -8.20
N GLY A 60 -14.17 -6.70 -7.20
CA GLY A 60 -15.41 -7.47 -6.99
C GLY A 60 -16.32 -7.53 -8.21
N HIS A 61 -16.32 -6.50 -9.06
CA HIS A 61 -17.10 -6.38 -10.28
C HIS A 61 -16.52 -7.12 -11.49
N VAL A 62 -15.27 -7.59 -11.42
CA VAL A 62 -14.60 -8.30 -12.51
C VAL A 62 -15.24 -9.68 -12.69
N LYS A 63 -15.40 -10.13 -13.93
CA LYS A 63 -15.89 -11.48 -14.22
C LYS A 63 -14.82 -12.53 -13.98
N ALA A 64 -15.25 -13.66 -13.46
CA ALA A 64 -14.40 -14.84 -13.34
C ALA A 64 -15.20 -16.11 -13.62
N THR A 65 -14.52 -17.18 -13.94
CA THR A 65 -15.13 -18.50 -14.21
C THR A 65 -14.44 -19.54 -13.33
N VAL A 66 -15.24 -20.28 -12.59
CA VAL A 66 -14.80 -21.48 -11.88
C VAL A 66 -15.16 -22.70 -12.69
N GLY A 67 -14.18 -23.57 -12.93
CA GLY A 67 -14.38 -24.88 -13.55
C GLY A 67 -14.16 -25.96 -12.49
N GLU A 68 -15.19 -26.78 -12.23
CA GLU A 68 -15.17 -27.90 -11.30
C GLU A 68 -15.14 -29.22 -12.06
N ASN A 69 -14.36 -30.18 -11.59
CA ASN A 69 -14.29 -31.56 -12.10
C ASN A 69 -14.15 -31.65 -13.63
N LEU A 70 -13.38 -30.72 -14.22
CA LEU A 70 -13.25 -30.58 -15.68
C LEU A 70 -12.87 -31.89 -16.35
N GLY A 71 -13.58 -32.23 -17.44
CA GLY A 71 -13.36 -33.45 -18.20
C GLY A 71 -14.01 -34.71 -17.60
N SER A 72 -14.83 -34.58 -16.57
CA SER A 72 -15.60 -35.67 -15.98
C SER A 72 -17.09 -35.51 -16.23
N THR A 73 -17.88 -36.54 -15.89
CA THR A 73 -19.35 -36.48 -15.94
C THR A 73 -19.97 -35.52 -14.92
N ALA A 74 -19.18 -35.08 -13.94
CA ALA A 74 -19.55 -34.11 -12.91
C ALA A 74 -18.98 -32.69 -13.19
N GLU A 75 -18.63 -32.44 -14.45
CA GLU A 75 -18.14 -31.13 -14.88
C GLU A 75 -19.19 -30.03 -14.65
N ARG A 76 -18.76 -28.92 -14.01
CA ARG A 76 -19.60 -27.75 -13.83
C ARG A 76 -18.79 -26.49 -14.09
N LEU A 77 -19.37 -25.55 -14.83
CA LEU A 77 -18.83 -24.22 -15.05
C LEU A 77 -19.73 -23.17 -14.38
N VAL A 78 -19.15 -22.30 -13.60
CA VAL A 78 -19.85 -21.18 -12.98
C VAL A 78 -19.13 -19.88 -13.34
N THR A 79 -19.82 -19.00 -14.05
CA THR A 79 -19.30 -17.69 -14.45
C THR A 79 -20.14 -16.61 -13.83
N ASP A 80 -19.52 -15.74 -13.03
CA ASP A 80 -20.14 -14.59 -12.40
C ASP A 80 -19.09 -13.53 -12.06
N THR A 81 -19.48 -12.47 -11.35
CA THR A 81 -18.54 -11.51 -10.77
C THR A 81 -17.72 -12.15 -9.64
N VAL A 82 -16.51 -11.65 -9.46
CA VAL A 82 -15.63 -12.08 -8.36
C VAL A 82 -16.34 -12.00 -7.00
N GLU A 83 -17.12 -10.93 -6.76
CA GLU A 83 -17.87 -10.73 -5.53
C GLU A 83 -18.92 -11.82 -5.30
N MET A 84 -19.66 -12.21 -6.35
CA MET A 84 -20.64 -13.28 -6.26
C MET A 84 -19.97 -14.64 -6.02
N LEU A 85 -18.91 -14.95 -6.76
CA LEU A 85 -18.16 -16.20 -6.62
C LEU A 85 -17.50 -16.34 -5.23
N ALA A 86 -17.13 -15.23 -4.59
CA ALA A 86 -16.56 -15.22 -3.24
C ALA A 86 -17.52 -15.76 -2.15
N SER A 87 -18.83 -15.75 -2.44
CA SER A 87 -19.89 -16.22 -1.53
C SER A 87 -20.33 -17.66 -1.77
N LEU A 88 -19.82 -18.30 -2.84
CA LEU A 88 -20.20 -19.65 -3.24
C LEU A 88 -19.24 -20.71 -2.71
N GLU A 89 -19.72 -21.94 -2.64
CA GLU A 89 -18.91 -23.13 -2.36
C GLU A 89 -18.63 -23.90 -3.66
N PHE A 90 -17.42 -24.43 -3.76
CA PHE A 90 -16.94 -25.14 -4.93
C PHE A 90 -16.34 -26.50 -4.57
N ALA A 91 -16.40 -27.45 -5.51
CA ALA A 91 -15.78 -28.75 -5.35
C ALA A 91 -14.26 -28.63 -5.12
N PRO A 92 -13.65 -29.59 -4.37
CA PRO A 92 -12.21 -29.55 -4.12
C PRO A 92 -11.34 -29.57 -5.40
N LEU A 93 -11.80 -30.27 -6.44
CA LEU A 93 -11.15 -30.29 -7.75
C LEU A 93 -11.71 -29.17 -8.61
N SER A 94 -11.18 -27.97 -8.42
CA SER A 94 -11.61 -26.77 -9.11
C SER A 94 -10.44 -25.92 -9.59
N VAL A 95 -10.71 -25.05 -10.55
CA VAL A 95 -9.80 -24.04 -11.08
C VAL A 95 -10.55 -22.72 -11.22
N LEU A 96 -9.83 -21.61 -11.19
CA LEU A 96 -10.39 -20.27 -11.33
C LEU A 96 -9.70 -19.54 -12.49
N LEU A 97 -10.50 -19.00 -13.41
CA LEU A 97 -10.06 -18.05 -14.42
C LEU A 97 -10.64 -16.67 -14.08
N VAL A 98 -9.77 -15.69 -13.87
CA VAL A 98 -10.16 -14.29 -13.67
C VAL A 98 -9.91 -13.53 -14.97
N GLU A 99 -10.92 -12.80 -15.44
CA GLU A 99 -10.78 -11.93 -16.61
C GLU A 99 -9.81 -10.77 -16.33
N PRO A 100 -9.32 -10.09 -17.39
CA PRO A 100 -8.42 -8.95 -17.20
C PRO A 100 -8.98 -7.95 -16.20
N CYS A 101 -8.26 -7.76 -15.10
CA CYS A 101 -8.60 -6.73 -14.13
C CYS A 101 -8.25 -5.36 -14.69
N PRO A 102 -9.19 -4.40 -14.71
CA PRO A 102 -8.86 -3.04 -15.12
C PRO A 102 -7.80 -2.47 -14.17
N PRO A 103 -6.88 -1.65 -14.66
CA PRO A 103 -5.93 -0.99 -13.77
C PRO A 103 -6.72 -0.20 -12.72
N LEU A 104 -6.43 -0.47 -11.45
CA LEU A 104 -6.91 0.41 -10.40
C LEU A 104 -6.42 1.82 -10.72
N PRO A 105 -7.23 2.87 -10.54
CA PRO A 105 -6.82 4.21 -10.89
C PRO A 105 -5.52 4.53 -10.17
N ALA A 106 -4.43 4.60 -10.92
CA ALA A 106 -3.10 4.95 -10.42
C ALA A 106 -3.09 6.44 -10.06
N ARG A 107 -3.67 6.78 -8.91
CA ARG A 107 -3.56 8.10 -8.31
C ARG A 107 -2.40 8.10 -7.32
N VAL A 108 -1.20 8.03 -7.83
CA VAL A 108 0.00 8.16 -6.99
C VAL A 108 0.90 9.21 -7.63
N PRO A 109 1.37 10.18 -6.86
CA PRO A 109 0.95 10.53 -5.49
C PRO A 109 -0.32 11.39 -5.45
N GLY A 110 -1.00 11.42 -4.30
CA GLY A 110 -2.05 12.41 -4.03
C GLY A 110 -3.47 11.89 -3.97
N TRP A 111 -3.71 10.74 -3.33
CA TRP A 111 -5.06 10.30 -3.01
C TRP A 111 -5.79 11.34 -2.14
N PRO A 112 -7.11 11.59 -2.36
CA PRO A 112 -7.89 12.46 -1.49
C PRO A 112 -7.85 12.02 -0.03
N ASP A 113 -7.88 12.97 0.91
CA ASP A 113 -7.88 12.66 2.35
C ASP A 113 -9.07 11.79 2.76
N GLU A 114 -10.20 11.93 2.09
CA GLU A 114 -11.45 11.20 2.32
C GLU A 114 -11.36 9.72 1.90
N ALA A 115 -10.38 9.37 1.08
CA ALA A 115 -10.13 7.99 0.70
C ALA A 115 -9.58 7.15 1.85
N PHE A 116 -8.97 7.78 2.85
CA PHE A 116 -8.37 7.09 3.99
C PHE A 116 -9.32 7.00 5.18
N LEU A 117 -9.29 5.86 5.87
CA LEU A 117 -9.91 5.71 7.17
C LEU A 117 -9.07 6.48 8.19
N ARG A 118 -9.73 7.31 8.98
CA ARG A 118 -9.08 8.15 10.00
C ARG A 118 -9.97 8.25 11.23
N GLY A 119 -9.36 8.23 12.39
CA GLY A 119 -10.00 8.52 13.67
C GLY A 119 -9.57 9.90 14.20
N LYS A 120 -9.16 9.93 15.46
CA LYS A 120 -8.55 11.10 16.11
C LYS A 120 -7.07 11.27 15.76
N THR A 121 -6.43 10.24 15.19
CA THR A 121 -5.02 10.26 14.81
C THR A 121 -4.77 11.32 13.74
N PRO A 122 -3.78 12.20 13.92
CA PRO A 122 -3.37 13.15 12.89
C PRO A 122 -2.99 12.43 11.59
N MET A 123 -3.37 13.02 10.45
CA MET A 123 -3.06 12.49 9.13
C MET A 123 -2.39 13.55 8.28
N THR A 124 -1.27 13.20 7.67
CA THR A 124 -0.60 14.02 6.64
C THR A 124 -1.56 14.27 5.48
N LYS A 125 -1.77 15.53 5.12
CA LYS A 125 -2.74 15.95 4.11
C LYS A 125 -2.25 15.65 2.69
N GLN A 126 -3.21 15.53 1.76
CA GLN A 126 -2.97 15.14 0.37
C GLN A 126 -1.80 15.86 -0.28
N GLU A 127 -1.74 17.18 -0.21
CA GLU A 127 -0.71 18.00 -0.85
C GLU A 127 0.67 17.75 -0.25
N VAL A 128 0.72 17.55 1.08
CA VAL A 128 1.96 17.24 1.80
C VAL A 128 2.41 15.82 1.50
N ARG A 129 1.49 14.84 1.45
CA ARG A 129 1.83 13.45 1.05
C ARG A 129 2.43 13.41 -0.36
N ALA A 130 1.79 14.09 -1.32
CA ALA A 130 2.31 14.17 -2.68
C ALA A 130 3.73 14.76 -2.72
N ALA A 131 3.97 15.82 -1.95
CA ALA A 131 5.29 16.44 -1.86
C ALA A 131 6.32 15.52 -1.17
N VAL A 132 5.93 14.76 -0.13
CA VAL A 132 6.79 13.77 0.53
C VAL A 132 7.27 12.71 -0.45
N LEU A 133 6.36 12.10 -1.22
CA LEU A 133 6.72 11.07 -2.21
C LEU A 133 7.64 11.64 -3.30
N ALA A 134 7.35 12.86 -3.77
CA ALA A 134 8.19 13.54 -4.75
C ALA A 134 9.60 13.85 -4.21
N LYS A 135 9.70 14.32 -2.95
CA LYS A 135 10.99 14.59 -2.29
C LYS A 135 11.80 13.31 -2.03
N LEU A 136 11.12 12.21 -1.75
CA LEU A 136 11.76 10.90 -1.58
C LEU A 136 12.15 10.25 -2.92
N ALA A 137 11.64 10.76 -4.04
CA ALA A 137 11.86 10.19 -5.38
C ALA A 137 11.66 8.65 -5.38
N VAL A 138 10.51 8.21 -4.84
CA VAL A 138 10.20 6.78 -4.65
C VAL A 138 10.28 6.01 -5.96
N CYS A 139 11.04 4.92 -5.97
CA CYS A 139 11.18 4.01 -7.11
C CYS A 139 10.38 2.72 -6.91
N PRO A 140 9.95 2.04 -7.99
CA PRO A 140 9.08 0.86 -7.92
C PRO A 140 9.61 -0.31 -7.08
N GLY A 141 10.93 -0.46 -6.94
CA GLY A 141 11.58 -1.54 -6.20
C GLY A 141 12.11 -1.16 -4.81
N ASP A 142 11.87 0.06 -4.35
CA ASP A 142 12.45 0.58 -3.10
C ASP A 142 11.98 -0.18 -1.85
N THR A 143 12.88 -0.34 -0.90
CA THR A 143 12.58 -0.60 0.50
C THR A 143 12.38 0.72 1.22
N LEU A 144 11.18 0.97 1.72
CA LEU A 144 10.78 2.25 2.29
C LEU A 144 10.46 2.10 3.78
N TRP A 145 10.87 3.08 4.58
CA TRP A 145 10.41 3.17 5.98
C TRP A 145 9.51 4.39 6.15
N ASP A 146 8.39 4.20 6.87
CA ASP A 146 7.49 5.26 7.32
C ASP A 146 7.49 5.24 8.85
N ILE A 147 8.21 6.17 9.48
CA ILE A 147 8.42 6.23 10.92
C ILE A 147 7.46 7.24 11.55
N GLY A 148 6.66 6.78 12.51
CA GLY A 148 5.53 7.53 13.05
C GLY A 148 4.40 7.60 12.02
N ALA A 149 4.01 6.43 11.50
CA ALA A 149 3.15 6.30 10.33
C ALA A 149 1.71 6.79 10.55
N GLY A 150 1.25 6.96 11.80
CA GLY A 150 -0.06 7.47 12.14
C GLY A 150 -1.19 6.66 11.50
N THR A 151 -1.98 7.26 10.63
CA THR A 151 -3.05 6.55 9.91
C THR A 151 -2.54 5.62 8.80
N GLY A 152 -1.25 5.63 8.49
CA GLY A 152 -0.64 4.90 7.38
C GLY A 152 -0.92 5.50 6.00
N SER A 153 -1.40 6.74 5.93
CA SER A 153 -1.72 7.35 4.64
C SER A 153 -0.50 7.56 3.75
N VAL A 154 0.67 7.92 4.32
CA VAL A 154 1.94 8.00 3.59
C VAL A 154 2.43 6.60 3.24
N SER A 155 2.38 5.66 4.19
CA SER A 155 2.76 4.25 3.97
C SER A 155 2.00 3.62 2.81
N VAL A 156 0.68 3.86 2.70
CA VAL A 156 -0.15 3.35 1.60
C VAL A 156 0.28 3.95 0.26
N GLU A 157 0.47 5.27 0.18
CA GLU A 157 0.91 5.90 -1.07
C GLU A 157 2.33 5.47 -1.46
N MET A 158 3.23 5.27 -0.49
CA MET A 158 4.54 4.66 -0.72
C MET A 158 4.42 3.25 -1.30
N ALA A 159 3.54 2.41 -0.73
CA ALA A 159 3.34 1.03 -1.18
C ALA A 159 2.76 0.96 -2.60
N LEU A 160 1.87 1.88 -2.95
CA LEU A 160 1.34 2.02 -4.31
C LEU A 160 2.41 2.51 -5.30
N ALA A 161 3.31 3.40 -4.85
CA ALA A 161 4.41 3.92 -5.68
C ALA A 161 5.55 2.92 -5.87
N ALA A 162 5.73 1.99 -4.93
CA ALA A 162 6.76 0.95 -4.96
C ALA A 162 6.16 -0.46 -5.07
N PRO A 163 5.45 -0.82 -6.14
CA PRO A 163 4.70 -2.07 -6.25
C PRO A 163 5.59 -3.33 -6.26
N ALA A 164 6.84 -3.22 -6.65
CA ALA A 164 7.84 -4.30 -6.59
C ALA A 164 8.74 -4.20 -5.36
N GLY A 165 8.53 -3.18 -4.53
CA GLY A 165 9.29 -2.89 -3.33
C GLY A 165 8.55 -3.30 -2.05
N ARG A 166 9.00 -2.72 -0.93
CA ARG A 166 8.48 -3.01 0.41
C ARG A 166 8.36 -1.72 1.22
N VAL A 167 7.28 -1.59 2.00
CA VAL A 167 7.12 -0.50 2.97
C VAL A 167 7.06 -1.08 4.38
N CYS A 168 7.94 -0.60 5.25
CA CYS A 168 7.93 -0.88 6.68
C CYS A 168 7.37 0.34 7.42
N ALA A 169 6.11 0.27 7.84
CA ALA A 169 5.48 1.28 8.68
C ALA A 169 5.78 0.99 10.15
N VAL A 170 6.24 1.99 10.89
CA VAL A 170 6.54 1.89 12.32
C VAL A 170 5.64 2.84 13.09
N GLU A 171 4.83 2.30 14.00
CA GLU A 171 3.89 3.07 14.81
C GLU A 171 3.75 2.44 16.21
N CYS A 172 3.59 3.26 17.22
CA CYS A 172 3.50 2.80 18.61
C CYS A 172 2.11 3.03 19.24
N ASP A 173 1.24 3.79 18.60
CA ASP A 173 -0.12 4.01 19.07
C ASP A 173 -1.03 2.87 18.57
N PRO A 174 -1.69 2.11 19.47
CA PRO A 174 -2.55 1.00 19.06
C PRO A 174 -3.74 1.41 18.18
N GLU A 175 -4.33 2.59 18.40
CA GLU A 175 -5.43 3.10 17.55
C GLU A 175 -4.91 3.41 16.14
N ALA A 176 -3.75 4.03 16.03
CA ALA A 176 -3.10 4.29 14.76
C ALA A 176 -2.69 2.99 14.05
N CYS A 177 -2.15 2.00 14.77
CA CYS A 177 -1.83 0.68 14.21
C CYS A 177 -3.08 -0.02 13.63
N ALA A 178 -4.23 0.09 14.30
CA ALA A 178 -5.49 -0.44 13.78
C ALA A 178 -5.92 0.27 12.48
N LEU A 179 -5.75 1.60 12.40
CA LEU A 179 -6.02 2.38 11.17
C LEU A 179 -5.09 1.98 10.03
N ILE A 180 -3.79 1.76 10.30
CA ILE A 180 -2.83 1.29 9.28
C ILE A 180 -3.30 -0.04 8.68
N ARG A 181 -3.70 -1.02 9.52
CA ARG A 181 -4.21 -2.31 9.04
C ARG A 181 -5.45 -2.17 8.18
N GLN A 182 -6.40 -1.32 8.61
CA GLN A 182 -7.64 -1.07 7.86
C GLN A 182 -7.34 -0.37 6.52
N ASN A 183 -6.49 0.66 6.50
CA ASN A 183 -6.10 1.34 5.27
C ASN A 183 -5.29 0.41 4.35
N ARG A 184 -4.38 -0.41 4.89
CA ARG A 184 -3.68 -1.44 4.14
C ARG A 184 -4.64 -2.38 3.40
N ALA A 185 -5.66 -2.88 4.10
CA ALA A 185 -6.69 -3.74 3.51
C ALA A 185 -7.52 -2.99 2.47
N LYS A 186 -8.01 -1.79 2.81
CA LYS A 186 -8.83 -0.96 1.91
C LYS A 186 -8.15 -0.65 0.58
N PHE A 187 -6.84 -0.40 0.60
CA PHE A 187 -6.06 -0.09 -0.61
C PHE A 187 -5.39 -1.33 -1.22
N ALA A 188 -5.61 -2.52 -0.64
CA ALA A 188 -5.03 -3.79 -1.08
C ALA A 188 -3.50 -3.72 -1.30
N VAL A 189 -2.79 -3.07 -0.40
CA VAL A 189 -1.33 -2.93 -0.48
C VAL A 189 -0.64 -4.03 0.32
N ALA A 190 -0.43 -5.20 -0.32
CA ALA A 190 0.17 -6.38 0.30
C ALA A 190 1.63 -6.14 0.73
N ASN A 191 2.34 -5.24 0.05
CA ASN A 191 3.74 -4.88 0.29
C ASN A 191 3.95 -3.86 1.44
N LEU A 192 2.91 -3.53 2.21
CA LEU A 192 2.98 -2.72 3.43
C LEU A 192 3.03 -3.62 4.66
N TYR A 193 4.09 -3.49 5.45
CA TYR A 193 4.33 -4.25 6.70
C TYR A 193 4.33 -3.31 7.89
N LEU A 194 3.52 -3.61 8.90
CA LEU A 194 3.44 -2.83 10.13
C LEU A 194 4.32 -3.44 11.22
N THR A 195 5.19 -2.62 11.81
CA THR A 195 5.93 -2.92 13.04
C THR A 195 5.38 -2.04 14.15
N GLU A 196 4.77 -2.68 15.15
CA GLU A 196 4.24 -1.98 16.32
C GLU A 196 5.36 -1.74 17.31
N GLY A 197 5.61 -0.49 17.61
CA GLY A 197 6.63 -0.09 18.56
C GLY A 197 7.15 1.32 18.33
N ARG A 198 7.97 1.76 19.27
CA ARG A 198 8.55 3.11 19.25
C ARG A 198 9.92 3.08 18.57
N ALA A 199 10.13 3.94 17.59
CA ALA A 199 11.45 4.20 17.03
C ALA A 199 12.33 4.95 18.06
N PRO A 200 13.68 4.68 18.10
CA PRO A 200 14.41 3.85 17.15
C PRO A 200 14.38 2.34 17.44
N ALA A 201 13.96 1.89 18.63
CA ALA A 201 14.03 0.47 19.01
C ALA A 201 13.29 -0.46 18.02
N ALA A 202 12.13 -0.03 17.52
CA ALA A 202 11.33 -0.79 16.56
C ALA A 202 11.92 -0.82 15.13
N LEU A 203 13.03 -0.12 14.88
CA LEU A 203 13.73 -0.17 13.59
C LEU A 203 14.69 -1.35 13.51
N ALA A 204 15.02 -1.96 14.64
CA ALA A 204 15.95 -3.09 14.70
C ALA A 204 15.41 -4.30 13.91
N GLY A 205 16.25 -4.86 13.04
CA GLY A 205 15.90 -6.04 12.22
C GLY A 205 15.05 -5.72 10.98
N LEU A 206 14.70 -4.48 10.73
CA LEU A 206 14.08 -4.09 9.45
C LEU A 206 15.12 -4.18 8.32
N PRO A 207 14.71 -4.52 7.10
CA PRO A 207 15.60 -4.48 5.94
C PRO A 207 16.10 -3.05 5.70
N ALA A 208 17.35 -2.90 5.27
CA ALA A 208 17.95 -1.59 5.01
C ALA A 208 17.08 -0.74 4.05
N PRO A 209 16.78 0.52 4.38
CA PRO A 209 15.86 1.33 3.59
C PRO A 209 16.58 2.04 2.45
N ASP A 210 15.94 2.15 1.28
CA ASP A 210 16.37 3.03 0.19
C ASP A 210 15.89 4.47 0.40
N ALA A 211 14.71 4.62 1.02
CA ALA A 211 14.18 5.92 1.40
C ALA A 211 13.35 5.83 2.69
N VAL A 212 13.35 6.93 3.45
CA VAL A 212 12.72 7.01 4.77
C VAL A 212 11.93 8.30 4.89
N PHE A 213 10.67 8.17 5.31
CA PHE A 213 9.87 9.28 5.81
C PHE A 213 9.81 9.23 7.33
N ILE A 214 10.02 10.38 7.97
CA ILE A 214 9.81 10.55 9.41
C ILE A 214 8.65 11.51 9.61
N GLY A 215 7.46 10.95 9.90
CA GLY A 215 6.23 11.70 10.17
C GLY A 215 6.07 12.13 11.62
N GLY A 216 6.74 11.41 12.54
CA GLY A 216 6.74 11.71 13.97
C GLY A 216 7.87 11.01 14.72
N SER A 217 8.58 11.77 15.57
CA SER A 217 9.75 11.27 16.32
C SER A 217 9.49 11.05 17.82
N LYS A 218 8.42 11.63 18.36
CA LYS A 218 8.14 11.65 19.81
C LYS A 218 9.37 12.01 20.65
N GLY A 219 10.15 13.01 20.18
CA GLY A 219 11.36 13.52 20.86
C GLY A 219 12.62 12.65 20.67
N SER A 220 12.62 11.69 19.75
CA SER A 220 13.76 10.83 19.47
C SER A 220 14.38 11.09 18.08
N MET A 221 14.24 12.32 17.55
CA MET A 221 14.65 12.65 16.18
C MET A 221 16.09 12.25 15.91
N ARG A 222 17.03 12.66 16.78
CA ARG A 222 18.46 12.36 16.61
C ARG A 222 18.72 10.86 16.52
N GLN A 223 18.20 10.08 17.49
CA GLN A 223 18.44 8.64 17.55
C GLN A 223 17.81 7.91 16.35
N ILE A 224 16.68 8.41 15.84
CA ILE A 224 16.04 7.86 14.65
C ILE A 224 16.92 8.10 13.41
N VAL A 225 17.42 9.33 13.22
CA VAL A 225 18.34 9.65 12.11
C VAL A 225 19.62 8.83 12.21
N ASP A 226 20.19 8.69 13.41
CA ASP A 226 21.37 7.85 13.66
C ASP A 226 21.12 6.39 13.23
N ALA A 227 19.96 5.82 13.61
CA ALA A 227 19.60 4.44 13.26
C ALA A 227 19.36 4.26 11.75
N VAL A 228 18.72 5.23 11.09
CA VAL A 228 18.48 5.20 9.63
C VAL A 228 19.81 5.22 8.88
N LEU A 229 20.71 6.13 9.23
CA LEU A 229 22.00 6.27 8.56
C LEU A 229 22.95 5.11 8.87
N ALA A 230 22.81 4.47 10.04
CA ALA A 230 23.51 3.23 10.36
C ALA A 230 23.01 2.04 9.50
N ALA A 231 21.70 1.98 9.21
CA ALA A 231 21.12 0.94 8.37
C ALA A 231 21.46 1.13 6.88
N ASN A 232 21.42 2.37 6.38
CA ASN A 232 21.87 2.74 5.03
C ASN A 232 22.33 4.21 5.01
N PRO A 233 23.64 4.47 4.94
CA PRO A 233 24.18 5.83 4.83
C PRO A 233 23.72 6.60 3.59
N ALA A 234 23.30 5.89 2.53
CA ALA A 234 22.83 6.48 1.28
C ALA A 234 21.29 6.65 1.23
N ALA A 235 20.55 6.27 2.29
CA ALA A 235 19.08 6.36 2.29
C ALA A 235 18.61 7.79 2.02
N ARG A 236 17.67 7.97 1.12
CA ARG A 236 16.96 9.24 0.89
C ARG A 236 16.07 9.52 2.10
N LEU A 237 16.15 10.71 2.66
CA LEU A 237 15.45 11.04 3.90
C LEU A 237 14.55 12.26 3.72
N CYS A 238 13.31 12.15 4.15
CA CYS A 238 12.36 13.26 4.24
C CYS A 238 11.73 13.27 5.64
N ILE A 239 11.84 14.38 6.33
CA ILE A 239 11.31 14.58 7.68
C ILE A 239 10.21 15.63 7.59
N SER A 240 9.06 15.41 8.21
CA SER A 240 8.02 16.43 8.34
C SER A 240 8.05 17.07 9.73
N ALA A 241 7.91 18.39 9.77
CA ALA A 241 7.80 19.15 11.00
C ALA A 241 6.70 20.21 10.89
N ILE A 242 5.91 20.37 11.96
CA ILE A 242 4.94 21.46 12.11
C ILE A 242 5.46 22.45 13.17
N ALA A 243 6.09 21.94 14.22
CA ALA A 243 6.70 22.75 15.27
C ALA A 243 8.13 23.18 14.90
N LEU A 244 8.51 24.39 15.31
CA LEU A 244 9.86 24.92 15.07
C LEU A 244 10.92 24.10 15.80
N GLU A 245 10.60 23.57 16.98
CA GLU A 245 11.49 22.70 17.76
C GLU A 245 11.81 21.42 16.98
N THR A 246 10.79 20.79 16.36
CA THR A 246 11.00 19.59 15.53
C THR A 246 11.83 19.91 14.29
N LEU A 247 11.60 21.07 13.67
CA LEU A 247 12.43 21.53 12.55
C LEU A 247 13.89 21.70 12.98
N GLN A 248 14.13 22.36 14.11
CA GLN A 248 15.48 22.55 14.65
C GLN A 248 16.16 21.22 14.96
N GLU A 249 15.45 20.28 15.61
CA GLU A 249 15.97 18.94 15.91
C GLU A 249 16.34 18.17 14.62
N ALA A 250 15.52 18.24 13.58
CA ALA A 250 15.77 17.56 12.31
C ALA A 250 17.01 18.12 11.61
N VAL A 251 17.13 19.44 11.52
CA VAL A 251 18.31 20.11 10.94
C VAL A 251 19.57 19.77 11.74
N ALA A 252 19.52 19.85 13.06
CA ALA A 252 20.66 19.52 13.93
C ALA A 252 21.08 18.05 13.80
N ALA A 253 20.11 17.13 13.68
CA ALA A 253 20.39 15.72 13.50
C ALA A 253 21.13 15.43 12.18
N LEU A 254 20.71 16.03 11.06
CA LEU A 254 21.41 15.91 9.78
C LEU A 254 22.79 16.54 9.80
N THR A 255 22.90 17.75 10.32
CA THR A 255 24.18 18.49 10.41
C THR A 255 25.24 17.72 11.23
N ALA A 256 24.84 17.02 12.27
CA ALA A 256 25.75 16.21 13.08
C ALA A 256 26.35 15.01 12.33
N HIS A 257 25.75 14.61 11.21
CA HIS A 257 26.29 13.61 10.27
C HIS A 257 27.02 14.24 9.08
N GLY A 258 27.25 15.57 9.11
CA GLY A 258 27.87 16.30 7.99
C GLY A 258 26.97 16.43 6.76
N LEU A 259 25.66 16.22 6.92
CA LEU A 259 24.69 16.33 5.83
C LEU A 259 24.07 17.72 5.79
N THR A 260 23.85 18.25 4.58
CA THR A 260 23.12 19.49 4.37
C THR A 260 21.62 19.23 4.42
N ALA A 261 20.90 20.06 5.17
CA ALA A 261 19.44 20.00 5.25
C ALA A 261 18.81 21.01 4.28
N GLN A 262 18.07 20.52 3.30
CA GLN A 262 17.22 21.38 2.47
C GLN A 262 15.82 21.45 3.09
N VAL A 263 15.36 22.66 3.43
CA VAL A 263 14.06 22.90 4.07
C VAL A 263 13.09 23.51 3.05
N THR A 264 11.92 22.90 2.92
CA THR A 264 10.80 23.41 2.10
C THR A 264 9.59 23.61 2.98
N GLN A 265 9.00 24.80 2.99
CA GLN A 265 7.72 25.06 3.66
C GLN A 265 6.57 24.88 2.68
N ILE A 266 5.53 24.15 3.11
CA ILE A 266 4.29 23.95 2.36
C ILE A 266 3.14 24.57 3.17
N ALA A 267 2.52 25.60 2.60
CA ALA A 267 1.33 26.23 3.14
C ALA A 267 0.13 25.88 2.23
N VAL A 268 -0.92 25.33 2.80
CA VAL A 268 -2.10 24.88 2.07
C VAL A 268 -3.33 25.62 2.61
N SER A 269 -4.08 26.23 1.70
CA SER A 269 -5.43 26.74 1.98
C SER A 269 -6.43 26.04 1.07
N ARG A 270 -7.52 25.54 1.64
CA ARG A 270 -8.59 24.86 0.90
C ARG A 270 -9.87 25.67 0.96
N SER A 271 -10.60 25.75 -0.15
CA SER A 271 -11.89 26.40 -0.16
C SER A 271 -12.94 25.58 0.61
N LYS A 272 -13.74 26.27 1.41
CA LYS A 272 -14.90 25.70 2.08
C LYS A 272 -16.13 26.57 1.76
N GLN A 273 -17.20 25.94 1.29
CA GLN A 273 -18.44 26.63 1.03
C GLN A 273 -19.13 27.01 2.35
N ALA A 274 -19.53 28.24 2.46
CA ALA A 274 -20.30 28.81 3.58
C ALA A 274 -21.46 29.66 3.00
N GLY A 275 -22.63 29.05 2.90
CA GLY A 275 -23.74 29.64 2.18
C GLY A 275 -23.44 29.82 0.69
N ALA A 276 -23.53 31.03 0.17
CA ALA A 276 -23.19 31.38 -1.22
C ALA A 276 -21.69 31.72 -1.44
N LEU A 277 -20.88 31.72 -0.39
CA LEU A 277 -19.48 32.15 -0.43
C LEU A 277 -18.55 30.95 -0.35
N HIS A 278 -17.35 31.10 -0.93
CA HIS A 278 -16.23 30.16 -0.76
C HIS A 278 -15.14 30.84 0.06
N LEU A 279 -14.93 30.34 1.28
CA LEU A 279 -13.90 30.82 2.19
C LEU A 279 -12.63 29.99 2.03
N LEU A 280 -11.45 30.61 2.06
CA LEU A 280 -10.18 29.91 2.13
C LEU A 280 -9.84 29.62 3.59
N MET A 281 -9.76 28.31 3.91
CA MET A 281 -9.38 27.83 5.24
C MET A 281 -7.92 27.39 5.19
N ALA A 282 -7.04 28.10 5.92
CA ALA A 282 -5.63 27.77 6.02
C ALA A 282 -5.41 26.56 6.95
N ASN A 283 -4.55 25.66 6.54
CA ASN A 283 -3.97 24.64 7.41
C ASN A 283 -2.64 25.16 8.01
N ASN A 284 -2.20 24.55 9.11
CA ASN A 284 -0.87 24.83 9.62
C ASN A 284 0.18 24.53 8.55
N PRO A 285 1.15 25.41 8.32
CA PRO A 285 2.28 25.12 7.44
C PRO A 285 3.04 23.88 7.91
N VAL A 286 3.53 23.10 6.95
CA VAL A 286 4.37 21.93 7.20
C VAL A 286 5.74 22.18 6.58
N PHE A 287 6.81 21.93 7.35
CA PHE A 287 8.17 21.94 6.82
C PHE A 287 8.54 20.52 6.40
N LEU A 288 9.07 20.36 5.20
CA LEU A 288 9.72 19.15 4.75
C LEU A 288 11.23 19.38 4.71
N ILE A 289 11.96 18.55 5.43
CA ILE A 289 13.40 18.60 5.54
C ILE A 289 13.96 17.37 4.85
N VAL A 290 14.76 17.55 3.81
CA VAL A 290 15.45 16.48 3.10
C VAL A 290 16.96 16.64 3.21
N ARG A 291 17.68 15.53 3.16
CA ARG A 291 19.16 15.56 3.05
C ARG A 291 19.58 15.80 1.61
N GLU A 292 20.60 16.59 1.41
CA GLU A 292 21.41 16.67 0.19
C GLU A 292 22.65 15.79 0.29
#